data_516be05296368218e665a6077634421e
#
_entry.id   516be05296368218e665a6077634421e
#
_cell.length_a   1.000
_cell.length_b   1.000
_cell.length_c   1.000
_cell.angle_alpha   90.00
_cell.angle_beta   90.00
_cell.angle_gamma   90.00
#
_symmetry.space_group_name_H-M   'P 1'
#
loop_
_entity.id
_entity.type
_entity.pdbx_description
1 polymer ?
#
loop_
_entity_poly.entity_id
_entity_poly.type
_entity_poly.pdbx_seq_one_letter_code
_entity_poly.pdbx_strand_id
1 'polypeptide(L)'
;MSMKVAIRQVDGITILDLSGRITLGEGSITLRDSVRDVLAKGSKKILLNLGQITYIDSSGIGELVSAFTTVKNSGGELKLLNLTQKVHDLLQITKLYTVFDIWDNEASAITAFA
;
A
#
# COMPACT_ATOMS: atom_id res chain seq x y z
N MET A 1 -1.39 5.05 18.92
CA MET A 1 -1.07 3.97 18.09
C MET A 1 -1.35 4.31 16.71
N SER A 2 -0.40 4.34 15.90
CA SER A 2 -0.66 4.80 14.58
C SER A 2 -0.90 3.68 13.61
N MET A 3 -0.01 2.76 13.41
CA MET A 3 -0.24 1.75 12.37
C MET A 3 0.39 0.41 12.72
N LYS A 4 -0.27 -0.66 12.26
CA LYS A 4 0.25 -2.02 12.35
C LYS A 4 0.31 -2.64 10.97
N VAL A 5 1.27 -3.52 10.77
CA VAL A 5 1.46 -4.23 9.50
C VAL A 5 1.55 -5.72 9.78
N ALA A 6 0.73 -6.49 9.08
CA ALA A 6 0.85 -7.95 9.07
C ALA A 6 1.21 -8.36 7.64
N ILE A 7 2.14 -9.29 7.50
CA ILE A 7 2.66 -9.69 6.19
C ILE A 7 2.22 -11.10 5.88
N ARG A 8 1.65 -11.32 4.70
CA ARG A 8 1.22 -12.63 4.21
C ARG A 8 1.84 -12.89 2.83
N GLN A 9 2.01 -14.14 2.49
CA GLN A 9 2.45 -14.56 1.15
C GLN A 9 1.34 -15.41 0.53
N VAL A 10 0.87 -15.02 -0.64
CA VAL A 10 -0.16 -15.77 -1.37
C VAL A 10 0.24 -15.80 -2.86
N ASP A 11 0.46 -17.00 -3.39
CA ASP A 11 0.77 -17.21 -4.82
C ASP A 11 1.93 -16.33 -5.31
N GLY A 12 2.97 -16.19 -4.49
CA GLY A 12 4.14 -15.38 -4.85
C GLY A 12 3.95 -13.88 -4.65
N ILE A 13 2.79 -13.46 -4.17
CA ILE A 13 2.49 -12.06 -3.89
C ILE A 13 2.70 -11.81 -2.40
N THR A 14 3.41 -10.74 -2.07
CA THR A 14 3.55 -10.30 -0.68
C THR A 14 2.45 -9.32 -0.36
N ILE A 15 1.60 -9.67 0.60
CA ILE A 15 0.46 -8.84 0.99
C ILE A 15 0.78 -8.19 2.34
N LEU A 16 0.67 -6.87 2.38
CA LEU A 16 0.80 -6.12 3.63
C LEU A 16 -0.59 -5.69 4.06
N ASP A 17 -1.08 -6.31 5.13
CA ASP A 17 -2.36 -5.93 5.74
C ASP A 17 -2.08 -4.78 6.70
N LEU A 18 -2.47 -3.57 6.31
CA LEU A 18 -2.22 -2.37 7.07
C LEU A 18 -3.46 -2.01 7.88
N SER A 19 -3.27 -1.63 9.13
CA SER A 19 -4.39 -1.20 9.98
C SER A 19 -3.99 0.00 10.80
N GLY A 20 -4.95 0.88 11.08
CA GLY A 20 -4.74 2.08 11.88
C GLY A 20 -4.66 3.34 11.04
N ARG A 21 -3.63 4.14 11.26
CA ARG A 21 -3.52 5.49 10.68
C ARG A 21 -2.20 5.67 9.96
N ILE A 22 -2.26 6.22 8.75
CA ILE A 22 -1.04 6.56 8.01
C ILE A 22 -0.91 8.08 8.01
N THR A 23 -0.28 8.59 9.06
CA THR A 23 -0.12 10.03 9.25
C THR A 23 1.36 10.37 9.38
N LEU A 24 1.65 11.67 9.39
CA LEU A 24 3.01 12.17 9.54
C LEU A 24 3.65 11.55 10.78
N GLY A 25 4.89 11.10 10.64
CA GLY A 25 5.64 10.47 11.72
C GLY A 25 5.52 8.96 11.68
N GLU A 26 5.08 8.35 12.77
CA GLU A 26 5.13 6.89 12.95
C GLU A 26 4.43 6.09 11.84
N GLY A 27 3.23 6.50 11.47
CA GLY A 27 2.48 5.75 10.45
C GLY A 27 3.17 5.75 9.08
N SER A 28 3.63 6.91 8.63
CA SER A 28 4.33 7.03 7.36
C SER A 28 5.66 6.29 7.38
N ILE A 29 6.39 6.37 8.49
CA ILE A 29 7.68 5.68 8.64
C ILE A 29 7.47 4.18 8.65
N THR A 30 6.46 3.68 9.36
CA THR A 30 6.16 2.26 9.43
C THR A 30 5.83 1.71 8.03
N LEU A 31 5.05 2.44 7.26
CA LEU A 31 4.72 2.02 5.88
C LEU A 31 5.99 1.97 5.04
N ARG A 32 6.81 3.01 5.08
CA ARG A 32 8.05 3.07 4.31
C ARG A 32 8.97 1.90 4.65
N ASP A 33 9.20 1.69 5.95
CA ASP A 33 10.12 0.67 6.40
C ASP A 33 9.63 -0.73 6.04
N SER A 34 8.31 -0.96 6.14
CA SER A 34 7.74 -2.25 5.79
C SER A 34 7.90 -2.58 4.31
N VAL A 35 7.65 -1.60 3.44
CA VAL A 35 7.82 -1.81 2.00
C VAL A 35 9.28 -2.04 1.66
N ARG A 36 10.19 -1.24 2.21
CA ARG A 36 11.62 -1.42 1.97
C ARG A 36 12.13 -2.75 2.46
N ASP A 37 11.62 -3.21 3.62
CA ASP A 37 12.03 -4.47 4.21
C ASP A 37 11.66 -5.66 3.30
N VAL A 38 10.41 -5.70 2.81
CA VAL A 38 10.00 -6.80 1.94
C VAL A 38 10.72 -6.75 0.60
N LEU A 39 11.01 -5.56 0.07
CA LEU A 39 11.81 -5.43 -1.14
C LEU A 39 13.23 -5.95 -0.92
N ALA A 40 13.84 -5.64 0.21
CA ALA A 40 15.18 -6.09 0.55
C ALA A 40 15.25 -7.61 0.64
N LYS A 41 14.13 -8.26 0.99
CA LYS A 41 14.04 -9.72 1.05
C LYS A 41 13.70 -10.36 -0.28
N GLY A 42 13.62 -9.57 -1.34
CA GLY A 42 13.42 -10.07 -2.70
C GLY A 42 11.99 -10.02 -3.21
N SER A 43 11.04 -9.48 -2.43
CA SER A 43 9.66 -9.36 -2.89
C SER A 43 9.57 -8.35 -4.01
N LYS A 44 8.91 -8.72 -5.11
CA LYS A 44 8.72 -7.83 -6.26
C LYS A 44 7.25 -7.55 -6.54
N LYS A 45 6.35 -8.37 -6.03
CA LYS A 45 4.90 -8.22 -6.23
C LYS A 45 4.28 -7.94 -4.88
N ILE A 46 3.83 -6.70 -4.68
CA ILE A 46 3.39 -6.21 -3.37
C ILE A 46 1.97 -5.69 -3.49
N LEU A 47 1.10 -6.19 -2.61
CA LEU A 47 -0.30 -5.77 -2.51
C LEU A 47 -0.49 -5.13 -1.14
N LEU A 48 -0.88 -3.85 -1.12
CA LEU A 48 -1.17 -3.13 0.11
C LEU A 48 -2.66 -3.19 0.38
N ASN A 49 -3.05 -3.89 1.43
CA ASN A 49 -4.45 -3.98 1.83
C ASN A 49 -4.74 -2.85 2.81
N LEU A 50 -5.55 -1.90 2.37
CA LEU A 50 -5.87 -0.68 3.11
C LEU A 50 -7.24 -0.73 3.78
N GLY A 51 -7.89 -1.90 3.78
CA GLY A 51 -9.25 -2.04 4.28
C GLY A 51 -9.44 -1.71 5.76
N GLN A 52 -8.38 -1.75 6.55
CA GLN A 52 -8.42 -1.43 7.97
C GLN A 52 -7.75 -0.09 8.31
N ILE A 53 -7.48 0.73 7.31
CA ILE A 53 -6.93 2.06 7.54
C ILE A 53 -8.09 3.00 7.88
N THR A 54 -8.04 3.57 9.10
CA THR A 54 -9.11 4.43 9.60
C THR A 54 -8.88 5.89 9.28
N TYR A 55 -7.64 6.29 9.00
CA TYR A 55 -7.32 7.67 8.69
C TYR A 55 -6.01 7.75 7.91
N ILE A 56 -5.94 8.72 7.00
CA ILE A 56 -4.73 9.02 6.26
C ILE A 56 -4.69 10.53 6.00
N ASP A 57 -3.51 11.13 6.07
CA ASP A 57 -3.32 12.54 5.74
C ASP A 57 -2.47 12.66 4.47
N SER A 58 -2.11 13.89 4.10
CA SER A 58 -1.32 14.11 2.88
C SER A 58 0.07 13.49 2.98
N SER A 59 0.64 13.39 4.19
CA SER A 59 1.92 12.71 4.39
C SER A 59 1.78 11.22 4.10
N GLY A 60 0.68 10.61 4.52
CA GLY A 60 0.39 9.21 4.22
C GLY A 60 0.22 8.96 2.73
N ILE A 61 -0.51 9.85 2.05
CA ILE A 61 -0.66 9.76 0.60
C ILE A 61 0.70 9.88 -0.09
N GLY A 62 1.53 10.82 0.36
CA GLY A 62 2.89 10.96 -0.17
C GLY A 62 3.72 9.70 0.01
N GLU A 63 3.53 9.01 1.15
CA GLU A 63 4.25 7.78 1.41
C GLU A 63 3.75 6.64 0.52
N LEU A 64 2.45 6.59 0.20
CA LEU A 64 1.93 5.61 -0.76
C LEU A 64 2.54 5.83 -2.14
N VAL A 65 2.63 7.07 -2.59
CA VAL A 65 3.25 7.41 -3.88
C VAL A 65 4.73 7.01 -3.88
N SER A 66 5.43 7.32 -2.79
CA SER A 66 6.85 6.97 -2.64
C SER A 66 7.04 5.44 -2.69
N ALA A 67 6.16 4.70 -2.02
CA ALA A 67 6.21 3.24 -2.04
C ALA A 67 6.00 2.70 -3.45
N PHE A 68 5.01 3.23 -4.16
CA PHE A 68 4.74 2.85 -5.54
C PHE A 68 5.98 3.06 -6.41
N THR A 69 6.59 4.24 -6.31
CA THR A 69 7.77 4.59 -7.08
C THR A 69 8.96 3.69 -6.75
N THR A 70 9.18 3.45 -5.45
CA THR A 70 10.29 2.61 -4.99
C THR A 70 10.15 1.18 -5.52
N VAL A 71 8.95 0.61 -5.43
CA VAL A 71 8.71 -0.74 -5.92
C VAL A 71 8.88 -0.82 -7.43
N LYS A 72 8.36 0.15 -8.15
CA LYS A 72 8.47 0.18 -9.60
C LYS A 72 9.93 0.31 -10.06
N ASN A 73 10.70 1.16 -9.40
CA ASN A 73 12.11 1.34 -9.72
C ASN A 73 12.94 0.09 -9.40
N SER A 74 12.44 -0.77 -8.52
CA SER A 74 13.09 -2.04 -8.21
C SER A 74 12.72 -3.15 -9.19
N GLY A 75 11.94 -2.84 -10.20
CA GLY A 75 11.47 -3.82 -11.18
C GLY A 75 10.25 -4.60 -10.72
N GLY A 76 9.56 -4.12 -9.67
CA GLY A 76 8.39 -4.78 -9.13
C GLY A 76 7.09 -4.11 -9.50
N GLU A 77 6.01 -4.60 -8.90
CA GLU A 77 4.66 -4.06 -9.06
C GLU A 77 4.04 -3.85 -7.69
N LEU A 78 3.33 -2.74 -7.51
CA LEU A 78 2.58 -2.46 -6.30
C LEU A 78 1.14 -2.15 -6.68
N LYS A 79 0.19 -2.83 -6.01
CA LYS A 79 -1.24 -2.60 -6.20
C LYS A 79 -1.87 -2.29 -4.85
N LEU A 80 -3.01 -1.61 -4.88
CA LEU A 80 -3.77 -1.29 -3.67
C LEU A 80 -5.05 -2.10 -3.63
N LEU A 81 -5.46 -2.49 -2.42
CA LEU A 81 -6.63 -3.32 -2.19
C LEU A 81 -7.52 -2.70 -1.13
N ASN A 82 -8.82 -2.70 -1.37
CA ASN A 82 -9.84 -2.35 -0.37
C ASN A 82 -9.69 -0.93 0.19
N LEU A 83 -9.74 0.08 -0.67
CA LEU A 83 -9.70 1.46 -0.21
C LEU A 83 -10.89 1.74 0.70
N THR A 84 -10.62 2.32 1.87
CA THR A 84 -11.70 2.90 2.66
C THR A 84 -12.16 4.18 1.97
N GLN A 85 -13.35 4.68 2.34
CA GLN A 85 -13.86 5.90 1.75
C GLN A 85 -12.89 7.07 1.96
N LYS A 86 -12.26 7.12 3.13
CA LYS A 86 -11.30 8.18 3.45
C LYS A 86 -10.11 8.18 2.49
N VAL A 87 -9.54 7.01 2.24
CA VAL A 87 -8.40 6.90 1.33
C VAL A 87 -8.83 7.21 -0.10
N HIS A 88 -9.98 6.66 -0.52
CA HIS A 88 -10.53 6.91 -1.85
C HIS A 88 -10.71 8.41 -2.09
N ASP A 89 -11.35 9.10 -1.16
CA ASP A 89 -11.65 10.53 -1.31
C ASP A 89 -10.36 11.35 -1.38
N LEU A 90 -9.38 11.02 -0.56
CA LEU A 90 -8.14 11.78 -0.55
C LEU A 90 -7.34 11.56 -1.84
N LEU A 91 -7.36 10.35 -2.39
CA LEU A 91 -6.74 10.09 -3.68
C LEU A 91 -7.44 10.85 -4.81
N GLN A 92 -8.77 10.96 -4.75
CA GLN A 92 -9.52 11.74 -5.74
C GLN A 92 -9.19 13.23 -5.65
N ILE A 93 -9.21 13.79 -4.44
CA ILE A 93 -8.95 15.21 -4.22
C ILE A 93 -7.53 15.58 -4.66
N THR A 94 -6.56 14.72 -4.42
CA THR A 94 -5.18 14.97 -4.80
C THR A 94 -4.89 14.59 -6.25
N LYS A 95 -5.87 14.07 -6.97
CA LYS A 95 -5.76 13.63 -8.37
C LYS A 95 -4.75 12.48 -8.54
N LEU A 96 -4.58 11.69 -7.50
CA LEU A 96 -3.66 10.55 -7.54
C LEU A 96 -4.35 9.22 -7.73
N TYR A 97 -5.69 9.21 -7.82
CA TYR A 97 -6.46 7.98 -7.93
C TYR A 97 -6.01 7.13 -9.13
N THR A 98 -5.69 7.76 -10.25
CA THR A 98 -5.29 7.04 -11.46
C THR A 98 -3.83 6.63 -11.48
N VAL A 99 -3.03 7.06 -10.51
CA VAL A 99 -1.63 6.64 -10.41
C VAL A 99 -1.52 5.17 -10.01
N PHE A 100 -2.45 4.72 -9.16
CA PHE A 100 -2.40 3.39 -8.58
C PHE A 100 -3.32 2.42 -9.31
N ASP A 101 -2.96 1.14 -9.27
CA ASP A 101 -3.81 0.04 -9.71
C ASP A 101 -4.60 -0.44 -8.49
N ILE A 102 -5.89 -0.17 -8.46
CA ILE A 102 -6.74 -0.31 -7.28
C ILE A 102 -7.76 -1.42 -7.48
N TRP A 103 -7.85 -2.31 -6.50
CA TRP A 103 -8.73 -3.47 -6.53
C TRP A 103 -9.58 -3.53 -5.27
N ASP A 104 -10.76 -4.13 -5.38
CA ASP A 104 -11.67 -4.31 -4.25
C ASP A 104 -11.91 -5.78 -3.92
N ASN A 105 -11.16 -6.69 -4.56
CA ASN A 105 -11.25 -8.13 -4.34
C ASN A 105 -9.85 -8.71 -4.35
N GLU A 106 -9.48 -9.38 -3.27
CA GLU A 106 -8.11 -9.88 -3.11
C GLU A 106 -7.74 -10.91 -4.19
N ALA A 107 -8.61 -11.86 -4.46
CA ALA A 107 -8.33 -12.90 -5.45
C ALA A 107 -8.10 -12.29 -6.83
N SER A 108 -8.92 -11.31 -7.20
CA SER A 108 -8.78 -10.61 -8.49
C SER A 108 -7.49 -9.82 -8.54
N ALA A 109 -7.13 -9.17 -7.44
CA ALA A 109 -5.88 -8.39 -7.36
C ALA A 109 -4.68 -9.31 -7.52
N ILE A 110 -4.67 -10.44 -6.86
CA ILE A 110 -3.58 -11.42 -6.95
C ILE A 110 -3.42 -11.91 -8.39
N THR A 111 -4.53 -12.23 -9.04
CA THR A 111 -4.50 -12.70 -10.44
C THR A 111 -3.98 -11.63 -11.40
N ALA A 112 -4.16 -10.36 -11.06
CA ALA A 112 -3.75 -9.24 -11.92
C ALA A 112 -2.24 -9.01 -11.94
N PHE A 113 -1.50 -9.57 -10.99
CA PHE A 113 -0.03 -9.44 -11.00
C PHE A 113 0.56 -10.28 -12.13
N ALA A 114 1.52 -9.70 -12.82
CA ALA A 114 2.16 -10.37 -13.96
C ALA A 114 3.13 -11.47 -13.56
#